data_005243ce2ab54778f42e7c1124309303
#
_entry.id   005243ce2ab54778f42e7c1124309303
#
_cell.length_a   1.000
_cell.length_b   1.000
_cell.length_c   1.000
_cell.angle_alpha   90.00
_cell.angle_beta   90.00
_cell.angle_gamma   90.00
#
_symmetry.space_group_name_H-M   'P 1'
#
loop_
_entity.id
_entity.type
_entity.pdbx_description
1 polymer ?
#
loop_
_entity_poly.entity_id
_entity_poly.type
_entity_poly.pdbx_seq_one_letter_code
_entity_poly.pdbx_strand_id
1 'polypeptide(L)'
;MVKILMDLRRNINLVLLLVLLGHAKGENVVFNVKHKFGGRGGLCLKDLKAHDVHRHGRMLGAADFQLGGNGSPTSAALYFTKLSIGTPSKDYHVQVDTGSDLLWLNCAGCDKCPTTSKLGIEMAQYNLQASTSGKSVTCDQDVCATMFEATSSDCKVGKPCEYMVTYGDGSTTGGYFVKDNIYLDQVSGDNKTSPLQGNVAFGCSSKQSGDLGTSTNAVDGIIGFGEANTSVISQLAAAGTVKRVFSHCLDGVSGGGIFSIGQVVEPKVNSTPLLPNRPHYTVSLKDIEVDGEVLNIPTSIFELKSSKTAVIDSGTTLVYLPSKVYNALMNKLMAKQPQLQTHHHEESFECFTYSGNVDDGFPAVSFKFIGNLTLTAYPHDYLFKLHDDDWCIGWQEGMKGKDGDELYLLGDLVLSNKLVLYDLEKKTLGWTQYDCSSNIKVKDDSSENVYTVGAHKISSASTTTFTLFFSLIPFLCYFFN
;
A
#
# COMPACT_ATOMS: atom_id res chain seq x y z
N MET A 1 -31.56 51.36 26.76
CA MET A 1 -30.53 51.24 27.77
C MET A 1 -29.56 50.07 27.51
N VAL A 2 -30.01 48.88 27.12
CA VAL A 2 -29.16 47.72 26.85
C VAL A 2 -28.21 47.91 25.66
N LYS A 3 -28.66 48.57 24.56
CA LYS A 3 -27.83 48.79 23.36
C LYS A 3 -26.66 49.76 23.60
N ILE A 4 -26.84 50.75 24.47
CA ILE A 4 -25.80 51.74 24.83
C ILE A 4 -24.72 51.07 25.70
N LEU A 5 -25.08 50.15 26.59
CA LEU A 5 -24.14 49.39 27.43
C LEU A 5 -23.30 48.39 26.61
N MET A 6 -23.85 47.81 25.55
CA MET A 6 -23.10 46.90 24.66
C MET A 6 -22.07 47.66 23.80
N ASP A 7 -22.41 48.83 23.30
CA ASP A 7 -21.47 49.66 22.51
C ASP A 7 -20.36 50.25 23.39
N LEU A 8 -20.65 50.58 24.64
CA LEU A 8 -19.63 51.07 25.57
C LEU A 8 -18.61 49.97 25.95
N ARG A 9 -19.08 48.70 26.15
CA ARG A 9 -18.17 47.56 26.39
C ARG A 9 -17.30 47.24 25.17
N ARG A 10 -17.85 47.36 23.98
CA ARG A 10 -17.10 47.11 22.74
C ARG A 10 -16.01 48.16 22.51
N ASN A 11 -16.29 49.42 22.80
CA ASN A 11 -15.31 50.50 22.69
C ASN A 11 -14.23 50.43 23.78
N ILE A 12 -14.55 50.03 25.02
CA ILE A 12 -13.59 49.85 26.10
C ILE A 12 -12.64 48.70 25.78
N ASN A 13 -13.15 47.56 25.22
CA ASN A 13 -12.31 46.45 24.82
C ASN A 13 -11.38 46.80 23.63
N LEU A 14 -11.83 47.64 22.70
CA LEU A 14 -11.02 48.11 21.58
C LEU A 14 -9.90 49.05 22.05
N VAL A 15 -10.19 49.96 22.98
CA VAL A 15 -9.20 50.86 23.58
C VAL A 15 -8.19 50.08 24.44
N LEU A 16 -8.62 49.06 25.21
CA LEU A 16 -7.71 48.21 25.98
C LEU A 16 -6.80 47.39 25.04
N LEU A 17 -7.32 46.88 23.90
CA LEU A 17 -6.53 46.17 22.91
C LEU A 17 -5.48 47.08 22.26
N LEU A 18 -5.85 48.35 21.94
CA LEU A 18 -4.92 49.33 21.37
C LEU A 18 -3.85 49.79 22.38
N VAL A 19 -4.19 49.88 23.69
CA VAL A 19 -3.23 50.21 24.75
C VAL A 19 -2.27 49.04 24.98
N LEU A 20 -2.72 47.78 24.88
CA LEU A 20 -1.87 46.60 24.98
C LEU A 20 -0.93 46.43 23.77
N LEU A 21 -1.37 46.84 22.58
CA LEU A 21 -0.54 46.84 21.38
C LEU A 21 0.48 47.98 21.32
N GLY A 22 0.20 49.11 22.06
CA GLY A 22 1.08 50.29 22.12
C GLY A 22 2.27 50.15 23.09
N HIS A 23 2.33 49.09 23.92
CA HIS A 23 3.42 48.84 24.88
C HIS A 23 4.30 47.64 24.53
N ALA A 24 4.18 47.09 23.32
CA ALA A 24 5.20 46.19 22.80
C ALA A 24 6.46 47.04 22.50
N LYS A 25 7.27 47.32 23.50
CA LYS A 25 8.66 47.71 23.32
C LYS A 25 9.31 46.53 22.58
N GLY A 26 9.63 46.75 21.31
CA GLY A 26 10.44 45.82 20.56
C GLY A 26 11.80 45.71 21.26
N GLU A 27 11.94 44.72 22.13
CA GLU A 27 13.26 44.30 22.56
C GLU A 27 13.97 43.70 21.35
N ASN A 28 15.06 44.31 20.95
CA ASN A 28 15.93 43.76 19.91
C ASN A 28 16.49 42.43 20.42
N VAL A 29 15.90 41.32 19.98
CA VAL A 29 16.43 40.00 20.28
C VAL A 29 17.66 39.78 19.42
N VAL A 30 18.83 39.85 20.03
CA VAL A 30 20.10 39.55 19.37
C VAL A 30 20.35 38.06 19.45
N PHE A 31 20.24 37.39 18.31
CA PHE A 31 20.63 35.98 18.18
C PHE A 31 22.14 35.87 17.96
N ASN A 32 22.83 35.14 18.85
CA ASN A 32 24.23 34.75 18.62
C ASN A 32 24.31 33.72 17.51
N VAL A 33 24.56 34.12 16.28
CA VAL A 33 24.76 33.21 15.15
C VAL A 33 26.21 32.74 15.17
N LYS A 34 26.41 31.45 15.44
CA LYS A 34 27.71 30.80 15.24
C LYS A 34 27.74 30.17 13.86
N HIS A 35 28.70 30.53 13.05
CA HIS A 35 28.95 29.85 11.77
C HIS A 35 29.38 28.43 12.05
N LYS A 36 28.70 27.42 11.47
CA LYS A 36 28.94 25.98 11.71
C LYS A 36 30.37 25.58 11.39
N PHE A 37 31.04 26.28 10.48
CA PHE A 37 32.39 26.06 10.02
C PHE A 37 33.39 27.15 10.46
N GLY A 38 33.07 27.96 11.47
CA GLY A 38 33.86 29.10 12.00
C GLY A 38 35.05 28.70 12.87
N GLY A 39 35.69 27.56 12.63
CA GLY A 39 36.95 27.18 13.29
C GLY A 39 38.12 27.23 12.30
N ARG A 40 39.32 27.55 12.79
CA ARG A 40 40.58 27.64 12.00
C ARG A 40 41.03 26.27 11.43
N GLY A 41 40.29 25.72 10.53
CA GLY A 41 40.65 24.52 9.77
C GLY A 41 39.96 24.64 8.43
N GLY A 42 40.71 24.93 7.37
CA GLY A 42 40.17 25.17 6.03
C GLY A 42 39.38 23.96 5.54
N LEU A 43 38.04 24.07 5.53
CA LEU A 43 37.21 23.14 4.77
C LEU A 43 37.51 23.29 3.30
N CYS A 44 37.76 22.18 2.63
CA CYS A 44 37.91 22.14 1.18
C CYS A 44 36.60 22.61 0.53
N LEU A 45 36.65 23.41 -0.52
CA LEU A 45 35.46 23.84 -1.31
C LEU A 45 34.59 22.68 -1.74
N LYS A 46 35.20 21.50 -1.94
CA LYS A 46 34.51 20.25 -2.25
C LYS A 46 33.60 19.79 -1.08
N ASP A 47 34.06 19.95 0.16
CA ASP A 47 33.28 19.57 1.37
C ASP A 47 32.14 20.55 1.62
N LEU A 48 32.33 21.86 1.35
CA LEU A 48 31.27 22.86 1.39
C LEU A 48 30.21 22.57 0.32
N LYS A 49 30.65 22.29 -0.91
CA LYS A 49 29.73 21.93 -1.99
C LYS A 49 28.96 20.64 -1.69
N ALA A 50 29.63 19.62 -1.15
CA ALA A 50 28.98 18.36 -0.73
C ALA A 50 27.98 18.60 0.40
N HIS A 51 28.29 19.48 1.36
CA HIS A 51 27.38 19.87 2.42
C HIS A 51 26.15 20.62 1.90
N ASP A 52 26.32 21.54 0.96
CA ASP A 52 25.21 22.29 0.37
C ASP A 52 24.35 21.40 -0.52
N VAL A 53 24.92 20.50 -1.29
CA VAL A 53 24.19 19.48 -2.05
C VAL A 53 23.39 18.58 -1.10
N HIS A 54 23.96 18.14 0.00
CA HIS A 54 23.25 17.32 1.01
C HIS A 54 22.14 18.10 1.74
N ARG A 55 22.32 19.41 1.95
CA ARG A 55 21.34 20.28 2.61
C ARG A 55 20.21 20.75 1.71
N HIS A 56 20.49 20.96 0.44
CA HIS A 56 19.54 21.50 -0.56
C HIS A 56 19.07 20.48 -1.58
N GLY A 57 19.79 19.38 -1.76
CA GLY A 57 19.36 18.24 -2.55
C GLY A 57 18.36 17.41 -1.77
N ARG A 58 17.07 17.72 -1.87
CA ARG A 58 16.03 16.72 -1.63
C ARG A 58 16.23 15.66 -2.69
N MET A 59 16.90 14.56 -2.33
CA MET A 59 17.04 13.42 -3.20
C MET A 59 15.69 12.70 -3.21
N LEU A 60 14.80 13.12 -4.10
CA LEU A 60 13.52 12.47 -4.34
C LEU A 60 13.79 11.30 -5.28
N GLY A 61 14.24 10.18 -4.71
CA GLY A 61 14.57 8.98 -5.46
C GLY A 61 13.32 8.21 -5.89
N ALA A 62 13.39 7.54 -7.05
CA ALA A 62 12.49 6.46 -7.38
C ALA A 62 12.95 5.17 -6.67
N ALA A 63 12.03 4.33 -6.20
CA ALA A 63 12.36 3.06 -5.55
C ALA A 63 11.64 1.89 -6.22
N ASP A 64 12.30 0.74 -6.26
CA ASP A 64 11.80 -0.51 -6.79
C ASP A 64 11.57 -1.51 -5.65
N PHE A 65 10.50 -2.29 -5.73
CA PHE A 65 10.14 -3.29 -4.73
C PHE A 65 10.00 -4.65 -5.39
N GLN A 66 10.65 -5.64 -4.80
CA GLN A 66 10.50 -7.02 -5.25
C GLN A 66 9.15 -7.56 -4.80
N LEU A 67 8.30 -7.98 -5.74
CA LEU A 67 7.00 -8.57 -5.44
C LEU A 67 7.04 -10.09 -5.44
N GLY A 68 6.19 -10.68 -4.61
CA GLY A 68 5.85 -12.10 -4.58
C GLY A 68 4.36 -12.31 -4.35
N GLY A 69 3.92 -13.57 -4.33
CA GLY A 69 2.51 -13.91 -4.19
C GLY A 69 1.74 -13.84 -5.49
N ASN A 70 0.43 -14.06 -5.42
CA ASN A 70 -0.51 -13.86 -6.51
C ASN A 70 -1.92 -13.60 -5.97
N GLY A 71 -2.80 -13.01 -6.77
CA GLY A 71 -4.18 -12.70 -6.42
C GLY A 71 -5.17 -13.86 -6.55
N SER A 72 -4.72 -15.09 -6.81
CA SER A 72 -5.63 -16.24 -6.94
C SER A 72 -6.23 -16.62 -5.60
N PRO A 73 -7.58 -16.64 -5.45
CA PRO A 73 -8.25 -17.02 -4.20
C PRO A 73 -7.92 -18.43 -3.73
N THR A 74 -7.54 -19.33 -4.63
CA THR A 74 -7.18 -20.71 -4.32
C THR A 74 -5.70 -20.95 -4.06
N SER A 75 -4.88 -19.88 -4.03
CA SER A 75 -3.43 -19.95 -3.84
C SER A 75 -2.99 -18.94 -2.76
N ALA A 76 -2.14 -17.95 -3.12
CA ALA A 76 -1.65 -16.97 -2.16
C ALA A 76 -2.74 -15.98 -1.70
N ALA A 77 -3.63 -15.59 -2.60
CA ALA A 77 -4.69 -14.61 -2.40
C ALA A 77 -4.18 -13.22 -1.92
N LEU A 78 -2.89 -12.94 -2.12
CA LEU A 78 -2.25 -11.68 -1.75
C LEU A 78 -0.94 -11.46 -2.52
N TYR A 79 -0.52 -10.20 -2.60
CA TYR A 79 0.82 -9.82 -3.06
C TYR A 79 1.62 -9.25 -1.89
N PHE A 80 2.89 -9.61 -1.83
CA PHE A 80 3.78 -9.17 -0.77
C PHE A 80 5.12 -8.70 -1.33
N THR A 81 5.81 -7.87 -0.56
CA THR A 81 7.17 -7.42 -0.86
C THR A 81 8.11 -7.71 0.30
N LYS A 82 9.40 -7.61 0.03
CA LYS A 82 10.46 -7.75 1.01
C LYS A 82 10.97 -6.38 1.43
N LEU A 83 10.96 -6.09 2.73
CA LEU A 83 11.49 -4.87 3.32
C LEU A 83 12.67 -5.19 4.25
N SER A 84 13.73 -4.41 4.16
CA SER A 84 14.86 -4.49 5.10
C SER A 84 14.72 -3.38 6.15
N ILE A 85 14.63 -3.75 7.44
CA ILE A 85 14.37 -2.81 8.55
C ILE A 85 15.33 -3.07 9.70
N GLY A 86 15.79 -1.98 10.37
CA GLY A 86 16.61 -2.02 11.56
C GLY A 86 18.11 -1.90 11.30
N THR A 87 18.91 -1.94 12.39
CA THR A 87 20.37 -1.92 12.32
C THR A 87 20.96 -2.92 13.32
N PRO A 88 21.60 -4.03 12.87
CA PRO A 88 21.71 -4.44 11.48
C PRO A 88 20.35 -4.71 10.85
N SER A 89 20.22 -4.50 9.54
CA SER A 89 18.96 -4.71 8.83
C SER A 89 18.59 -6.18 8.77
N LYS A 90 17.29 -6.45 8.92
CA LYS A 90 16.69 -7.78 8.74
C LYS A 90 15.57 -7.67 7.72
N ASP A 91 15.40 -8.69 6.90
CA ASP A 91 14.37 -8.76 5.88
C ASP A 91 13.03 -9.26 6.48
N TYR A 92 11.94 -8.63 6.04
CA TYR A 92 10.56 -8.95 6.42
C TYR A 92 9.70 -9.01 5.16
N HIS A 93 8.84 -10.00 5.06
CA HIS A 93 7.86 -10.12 3.99
C HIS A 93 6.55 -9.49 4.45
N VAL A 94 6.08 -8.48 3.73
CA VAL A 94 4.87 -7.72 4.10
C VAL A 94 3.90 -7.65 2.94
N GLN A 95 2.61 -7.85 3.21
CA GLN A 95 1.56 -7.67 2.20
C GLN A 95 1.52 -6.20 1.76
N VAL A 96 1.40 -5.97 0.45
CA VAL A 96 1.19 -4.64 -0.12
C VAL A 96 -0.30 -4.33 -0.11
N ASP A 97 -0.67 -3.25 0.57
CA ASP A 97 -2.06 -2.90 0.82
C ASP A 97 -2.31 -1.42 0.54
N THR A 98 -3.08 -1.12 -0.50
CA THR A 98 -3.51 0.26 -0.81
C THR A 98 -4.81 0.66 -0.11
N GLY A 99 -5.48 -0.29 0.53
CA GLY A 99 -6.70 -0.08 1.32
C GLY A 99 -6.44 0.33 2.77
N SER A 100 -5.19 0.24 3.26
CA SER A 100 -4.81 0.70 4.59
C SER A 100 -3.59 1.61 4.58
N ASP A 101 -3.30 2.27 5.72
CA ASP A 101 -2.25 3.28 5.79
C ASP A 101 -1.00 2.80 6.55
N LEU A 102 -1.16 1.90 7.50
CA LEU A 102 -0.12 1.60 8.46
C LEU A 102 0.84 0.50 7.97
N LEU A 103 2.15 0.74 8.08
CA LEU A 103 3.11 -0.37 8.14
C LEU A 103 3.09 -0.95 9.55
N TRP A 104 2.95 -2.27 9.69
CA TRP A 104 3.19 -2.97 10.94
C TRP A 104 3.88 -4.31 10.70
N LEU A 105 4.63 -4.76 11.70
CA LEU A 105 5.35 -6.05 11.70
C LEU A 105 4.99 -6.88 12.93
N ASN A 106 5.02 -8.19 12.79
CA ASN A 106 5.01 -9.12 13.91
C ASN A 106 6.25 -8.89 14.77
N CYS A 107 6.07 -8.61 16.06
CA CYS A 107 7.16 -8.35 16.96
C CYS A 107 7.51 -9.55 17.84
N ALA A 108 8.72 -9.60 18.33
CA ALA A 108 9.17 -10.63 19.25
C ALA A 108 8.28 -10.67 20.50
N GLY A 109 7.75 -11.85 20.82
CA GLY A 109 6.80 -12.04 21.93
C GLY A 109 5.34 -11.74 21.61
N CYS A 110 4.98 -11.58 20.33
CA CYS A 110 3.61 -11.37 19.89
C CYS A 110 2.72 -12.58 20.24
N ASP A 111 1.55 -12.29 20.83
CA ASP A 111 0.50 -13.29 21.10
C ASP A 111 -0.31 -13.56 19.82
N LYS A 112 -0.43 -14.83 19.44
CA LYS A 112 -1.15 -15.31 18.26
C LYS A 112 -0.64 -14.76 16.91
N CYS A 113 0.63 -14.37 16.84
CA CYS A 113 1.24 -14.07 15.56
C CYS A 113 1.74 -15.35 14.88
N PRO A 114 1.55 -15.50 13.56
CA PRO A 114 2.01 -16.66 12.83
C PRO A 114 3.54 -16.73 12.80
N THR A 115 4.08 -17.95 12.86
CA THR A 115 5.52 -18.24 12.84
C THR A 115 5.94 -19.10 11.64
N THR A 116 4.98 -19.56 10.86
CA THR A 116 5.18 -20.36 9.65
C THR A 116 4.27 -19.89 8.54
N SER A 117 4.68 -20.10 7.30
CA SER A 117 3.90 -19.74 6.11
C SER A 117 4.00 -20.81 5.03
N LYS A 118 2.88 -21.10 4.35
CA LYS A 118 2.86 -21.95 3.15
C LYS A 118 3.31 -21.22 1.89
N LEU A 119 3.54 -19.92 1.97
CA LEU A 119 4.08 -19.13 0.84
C LEU A 119 5.55 -19.45 0.53
N GLY A 120 6.19 -20.34 1.31
CA GLY A 120 7.59 -20.73 1.14
C GLY A 120 8.59 -19.62 1.54
N ILE A 121 8.14 -18.66 2.32
CA ILE A 121 8.98 -17.59 2.91
C ILE A 121 9.41 -17.97 4.32
N GLU A 122 10.58 -17.49 4.73
CA GLU A 122 11.02 -17.58 6.12
C GLU A 122 10.36 -16.45 6.92
N MET A 123 9.56 -16.82 7.92
CA MET A 123 8.87 -15.85 8.78
C MET A 123 9.85 -15.22 9.78
N ALA A 124 9.74 -13.93 9.97
CA ALA A 124 10.59 -13.14 10.83
C ALA A 124 9.76 -12.31 11.82
N GLN A 125 10.30 -12.11 13.02
CA GLN A 125 9.73 -11.18 14.00
C GLN A 125 10.70 -10.02 14.21
N TYR A 126 10.15 -8.80 14.24
CA TYR A 126 10.92 -7.61 14.57
C TYR A 126 11.24 -7.58 16.07
N ASN A 127 12.48 -7.32 16.41
CA ASN A 127 12.92 -7.19 17.80
C ASN A 127 13.55 -5.80 18.01
N LEU A 128 12.82 -4.92 18.68
CA LEU A 128 13.28 -3.56 18.99
C LEU A 128 14.63 -3.56 19.73
N GLN A 129 14.85 -4.52 20.63
CA GLN A 129 16.08 -4.60 21.43
C GLN A 129 17.29 -5.05 20.60
N ALA A 130 17.06 -5.69 19.48
CA ALA A 130 18.11 -6.16 18.57
C ALA A 130 18.51 -5.10 17.52
N SER A 131 17.73 -4.02 17.36
CA SER A 131 18.06 -2.93 16.45
C SER A 131 18.67 -1.75 17.19
N THR A 132 19.90 -1.38 16.85
CA THR A 132 20.59 -0.24 17.45
C THR A 132 20.01 1.12 17.03
N SER A 133 19.30 1.19 15.92
CA SER A 133 18.58 2.38 15.43
C SER A 133 17.12 2.43 15.87
N GLY A 134 16.56 1.32 16.38
CA GLY A 134 15.18 1.21 16.80
C GLY A 134 14.90 2.04 18.06
N LYS A 135 13.75 2.72 18.05
CA LYS A 135 13.27 3.55 19.18
C LYS A 135 11.79 3.32 19.39
N SER A 136 11.37 3.19 20.67
CA SER A 136 9.95 3.22 21.02
C SER A 136 9.40 4.64 20.80
N VAL A 137 8.18 4.72 20.28
CA VAL A 137 7.43 5.97 20.18
C VAL A 137 6.57 6.10 21.45
N THR A 138 6.65 7.24 22.12
CA THR A 138 5.89 7.52 23.34
C THR A 138 4.80 8.56 23.11
N CYS A 139 3.79 8.57 23.97
CA CYS A 139 2.61 9.42 23.88
C CYS A 139 2.90 10.93 23.84
N ASP A 140 4.01 11.37 24.40
CA ASP A 140 4.47 12.76 24.44
C ASP A 140 5.22 13.20 23.17
N GLN A 141 5.43 12.30 22.22
CA GLN A 141 6.09 12.64 20.97
C GLN A 141 5.07 13.11 19.92
N ASP A 142 5.42 14.15 19.16
CA ASP A 142 4.57 14.70 18.10
C ASP A 142 4.11 13.63 17.08
N VAL A 143 4.97 12.65 16.82
CA VAL A 143 4.63 11.52 15.95
C VAL A 143 3.39 10.76 16.43
N CYS A 144 3.26 10.54 17.76
CA CYS A 144 2.07 9.88 18.31
C CYS A 144 0.83 10.75 18.19
N ALA A 145 0.96 12.03 18.55
CA ALA A 145 -0.18 12.94 18.60
C ALA A 145 -0.69 13.34 17.20
N THR A 146 0.23 13.55 16.25
CA THR A 146 -0.11 14.14 14.94
C THR A 146 -0.28 13.13 13.83
N MET A 147 0.45 12.00 13.88
CA MET A 147 0.41 11.00 12.81
C MET A 147 -0.60 9.88 13.09
N PHE A 148 -0.79 9.52 14.35
CA PHE A 148 -1.58 8.34 14.70
C PHE A 148 -2.90 8.71 15.40
N GLU A 149 -3.25 10.00 15.47
CA GLU A 149 -4.49 10.48 16.11
C GLU A 149 -4.75 9.77 17.45
N ALA A 150 -3.69 9.58 18.24
CA ALA A 150 -3.78 8.90 19.53
C ALA A 150 -4.64 9.72 20.49
N THR A 151 -5.95 9.58 20.35
CA THR A 151 -6.96 10.27 21.15
C THR A 151 -7.31 9.51 22.42
N SER A 152 -6.59 8.43 22.72
CA SER A 152 -6.81 7.65 23.93
C SER A 152 -6.56 8.52 25.16
N SER A 153 -7.58 8.68 26.01
CA SER A 153 -7.50 9.33 27.33
C SER A 153 -6.40 8.72 28.21
N ASP A 154 -5.89 7.56 27.84
CA ASP A 154 -4.88 6.80 28.56
C ASP A 154 -3.45 7.04 28.02
N CYS A 155 -3.30 7.79 26.92
CA CYS A 155 -2.01 8.15 26.35
C CYS A 155 -1.31 9.19 27.22
N LYS A 156 -0.50 8.74 28.18
CA LYS A 156 0.21 9.58 29.14
C LYS A 156 1.68 9.72 28.77
N VAL A 157 2.29 10.84 29.17
CA VAL A 157 3.73 11.10 29.00
C VAL A 157 4.57 9.89 29.41
N GLY A 158 5.48 9.47 28.56
CA GLY A 158 6.40 8.34 28.77
C GLY A 158 5.77 6.95 28.60
N LYS A 159 4.46 6.85 28.32
CA LYS A 159 3.84 5.58 27.96
C LYS A 159 4.06 5.28 26.48
N PRO A 160 4.16 4.01 26.06
CA PRO A 160 4.18 3.65 24.65
C PRO A 160 2.96 4.21 23.91
N CYS A 161 3.16 4.67 22.69
CA CYS A 161 2.08 5.04 21.79
C CYS A 161 1.48 3.76 21.23
N GLU A 162 0.29 3.40 21.69
CA GLU A 162 -0.39 2.16 21.26
C GLU A 162 -1.23 2.38 20.02
N TYR A 163 -1.45 1.31 19.26
CA TYR A 163 -2.35 1.27 18.12
C TYR A 163 -3.22 0.02 18.13
N MET A 164 -4.36 0.10 17.46
CA MET A 164 -5.20 -1.03 17.11
C MET A 164 -5.83 -0.77 15.73
N VAL A 165 -5.71 -1.75 14.84
CA VAL A 165 -6.34 -1.74 13.51
C VAL A 165 -7.28 -2.92 13.43
N THR A 166 -8.47 -2.67 12.88
CA THR A 166 -9.46 -3.70 12.52
C THR A 166 -9.65 -3.66 11.01
N TYR A 167 -9.48 -4.79 10.36
CA TYR A 167 -9.63 -4.95 8.92
C TYR A 167 -11.08 -5.27 8.53
N GLY A 168 -11.38 -5.24 7.23
CA GLY A 168 -12.72 -5.45 6.70
C GLY A 168 -13.28 -6.85 6.96
N ASP A 169 -12.42 -7.85 7.10
CA ASP A 169 -12.72 -9.24 7.46
C ASP A 169 -12.96 -9.45 8.99
N GLY A 170 -12.81 -8.39 9.79
CA GLY A 170 -12.93 -8.41 11.24
C GLY A 170 -11.67 -8.86 11.97
N SER A 171 -10.60 -9.21 11.28
CA SER A 171 -9.30 -9.49 11.90
C SER A 171 -8.68 -8.23 12.50
N THR A 172 -7.85 -8.40 13.52
CA THR A 172 -7.25 -7.26 14.22
C THR A 172 -5.75 -7.44 14.46
N THR A 173 -5.03 -6.33 14.45
CA THR A 173 -3.65 -6.21 14.94
C THR A 173 -3.55 -5.07 15.93
N GLY A 174 -2.81 -5.26 17.00
CA GLY A 174 -2.60 -4.24 18.00
C GLY A 174 -1.23 -4.37 18.67
N GLY A 175 -0.73 -3.24 19.14
CA GLY A 175 0.58 -3.16 19.75
C GLY A 175 1.00 -1.72 20.00
N TYR A 176 2.26 -1.41 19.77
CA TYR A 176 2.83 -0.09 20.02
C TYR A 176 3.67 0.38 18.84
N PHE A 177 3.81 1.69 18.69
CA PHE A 177 4.61 2.25 17.62
C PHE A 177 6.11 2.25 17.99
N VAL A 178 6.89 1.95 16.97
CA VAL A 178 8.35 2.05 16.97
C VAL A 178 8.80 2.86 15.77
N LYS A 179 10.00 3.42 15.84
CA LYS A 179 10.63 4.15 14.75
C LYS A 179 11.99 3.53 14.47
N ASP A 180 12.26 3.19 13.21
CA ASP A 180 13.53 2.58 12.81
C ASP A 180 13.90 2.92 11.36
N ASN A 181 15.11 2.56 10.97
CA ASN A 181 15.58 2.68 9.62
C ASN A 181 14.90 1.65 8.72
N ILE A 182 14.46 2.10 7.55
CA ILE A 182 14.02 1.28 6.42
C ILE A 182 15.00 1.45 5.27
N TYR A 183 15.30 0.37 4.59
CA TYR A 183 16.18 0.36 3.42
C TYR A 183 15.38 -0.06 2.21
N LEU A 184 15.44 0.78 1.18
CA LEU A 184 14.76 0.60 -0.09
C LEU A 184 15.78 0.44 -1.21
N ASP A 185 15.38 -0.17 -2.29
CA ASP A 185 16.14 -0.31 -3.52
C ASP A 185 15.86 0.91 -4.42
N GLN A 186 16.68 1.98 -4.31
CA GLN A 186 16.58 3.15 -5.17
C GLN A 186 16.96 2.80 -6.60
N VAL A 187 16.12 3.18 -7.55
CA VAL A 187 16.43 3.04 -8.97
C VAL A 187 17.61 3.95 -9.34
N SER A 188 18.70 3.36 -9.81
CA SER A 188 19.97 4.06 -10.11
C SER A 188 20.47 3.83 -11.53
N GLY A 189 19.74 3.09 -12.34
CA GLY A 189 20.01 2.76 -13.73
C GLY A 189 18.96 1.77 -14.26
N ASP A 190 19.04 1.42 -15.53
CA ASP A 190 18.15 0.41 -16.13
C ASP A 190 18.32 -0.94 -15.43
N ASN A 191 17.24 -1.40 -14.77
CA ASN A 191 17.22 -2.60 -13.95
C ASN A 191 18.37 -2.66 -12.91
N LYS A 192 18.75 -1.50 -12.38
CA LYS A 192 19.79 -1.37 -11.35
C LYS A 192 19.29 -0.55 -10.19
N THR A 193 19.63 -1.01 -9.00
CA THR A 193 19.29 -0.31 -7.76
C THR A 193 20.53 0.00 -6.94
N SER A 194 20.38 0.94 -6.02
CA SER A 194 21.33 1.28 -4.98
C SER A 194 20.58 1.47 -3.66
N PRO A 195 21.22 1.24 -2.50
CA PRO A 195 20.55 1.39 -1.23
C PRO A 195 20.07 2.84 -0.99
N LEU A 196 18.79 2.98 -0.61
CA LEU A 196 18.19 4.23 -0.13
C LEU A 196 17.70 4.00 1.29
N GLN A 197 18.22 4.77 2.23
CA GLN A 197 17.81 4.70 3.63
C GLN A 197 16.76 5.75 3.94
N GLY A 198 15.65 5.33 4.54
CA GLY A 198 14.66 6.17 5.19
C GLY A 198 14.59 5.90 6.69
N ASN A 199 13.76 6.65 7.40
CA ASN A 199 13.44 6.41 8.80
C ASN A 199 11.93 6.60 8.98
N VAL A 200 11.23 5.53 9.40
CA VAL A 200 9.77 5.49 9.47
C VAL A 200 9.29 5.01 10.83
N ALA A 201 8.13 5.49 11.24
CA ALA A 201 7.39 4.96 12.36
C ALA A 201 6.43 3.88 11.85
N PHE A 202 6.35 2.76 12.56
CA PHE A 202 5.49 1.63 12.22
C PHE A 202 4.97 0.91 13.46
N GLY A 203 3.92 0.12 13.28
CA GLY A 203 3.34 -0.69 14.34
C GLY A 203 4.17 -1.93 14.65
N CYS A 204 4.52 -2.13 15.91
CA CYS A 204 5.10 -3.36 16.44
C CYS A 204 3.95 -4.18 17.02
N SER A 205 3.43 -5.17 16.26
CA SER A 205 2.30 -5.98 16.67
C SER A 205 2.68 -6.88 17.84
N SER A 206 1.95 -6.74 18.93
CA SER A 206 2.09 -7.58 20.12
C SER A 206 0.96 -8.58 20.27
N LYS A 207 -0.13 -8.42 19.49
CA LYS A 207 -1.30 -9.31 19.51
C LYS A 207 -2.05 -9.23 18.18
N GLN A 208 -2.54 -10.39 17.74
CA GLN A 208 -3.41 -10.52 16.56
C GLN A 208 -4.66 -11.35 16.87
N SER A 209 -5.69 -11.19 16.05
CA SER A 209 -6.88 -12.03 16.07
C SER A 209 -7.45 -12.21 14.66
N GLY A 210 -8.36 -13.18 14.51
CA GLY A 210 -8.95 -13.54 13.23
C GLY A 210 -7.92 -14.16 12.28
N ASP A 211 -8.12 -13.96 10.98
CA ASP A 211 -7.31 -14.59 9.94
C ASP A 211 -5.87 -14.15 9.94
N LEU A 212 -5.55 -12.94 10.40
CA LEU A 212 -4.17 -12.50 10.59
C LEU A 212 -3.35 -13.44 11.48
N GLY A 213 -3.99 -14.01 12.52
CA GLY A 213 -3.33 -14.91 13.48
C GLY A 213 -3.38 -16.39 13.07
N THR A 214 -4.23 -16.77 12.13
CA THR A 214 -4.52 -18.19 11.80
C THR A 214 -4.23 -18.56 10.35
N SER A 215 -4.03 -17.58 9.47
CA SER A 215 -3.76 -17.83 8.04
C SER A 215 -2.55 -18.72 7.82
N THR A 216 -2.72 -19.69 6.93
CA THR A 216 -1.60 -20.52 6.46
C THR A 216 -0.71 -19.82 5.43
N ASN A 217 -1.22 -18.75 4.81
CA ASN A 217 -0.50 -17.89 3.86
C ASN A 217 -0.02 -16.59 4.54
N ALA A 218 0.41 -16.72 5.81
CA ALA A 218 0.85 -15.60 6.63
C ALA A 218 2.11 -14.93 6.06
N VAL A 219 2.22 -13.64 6.34
CA VAL A 219 3.40 -12.81 6.13
C VAL A 219 3.81 -12.12 7.44
N ASP A 220 4.96 -11.46 7.46
CA ASP A 220 5.50 -10.82 8.68
C ASP A 220 4.74 -9.57 9.09
N GLY A 221 3.91 -9.03 8.22
CA GLY A 221 3.13 -7.81 8.46
C GLY A 221 2.43 -7.31 7.21
N ILE A 222 1.93 -6.07 7.28
CA ILE A 222 1.29 -5.36 6.16
C ILE A 222 1.97 -4.00 5.99
N ILE A 223 2.24 -3.59 4.75
CA ILE A 223 2.65 -2.23 4.41
C ILE A 223 1.50 -1.49 3.74
N GLY A 224 0.91 -0.54 4.49
CA GLY A 224 -0.15 0.32 3.99
C GLY A 224 0.39 1.44 3.10
N PHE A 225 -0.18 1.57 1.90
CA PHE A 225 0.12 2.62 0.93
C PHE A 225 -1.02 3.62 0.76
N GLY A 226 -1.91 3.77 1.74
CA GLY A 226 -3.02 4.72 1.72
C GLY A 226 -2.58 6.18 1.78
N GLU A 227 -3.57 7.10 1.79
CA GLU A 227 -3.33 8.55 1.69
C GLU A 227 -2.89 9.21 2.99
N ALA A 228 -3.10 8.56 4.14
CA ALA A 228 -2.84 9.17 5.44
C ALA A 228 -1.35 9.47 5.67
N ASN A 229 -1.08 10.40 6.57
CA ASN A 229 0.30 10.78 6.93
C ASN A 229 1.08 9.64 7.60
N THR A 230 0.38 8.61 8.08
CA THR A 230 0.95 7.41 8.70
C THR A 230 1.53 6.42 7.70
N SER A 231 1.13 6.48 6.44
CA SER A 231 1.64 5.58 5.40
C SER A 231 3.13 5.77 5.16
N VAL A 232 3.81 4.70 4.81
CA VAL A 232 5.27 4.73 4.55
C VAL A 232 5.62 5.74 3.47
N ILE A 233 4.85 5.79 2.38
CA ILE A 233 5.10 6.76 1.30
C ILE A 233 4.95 8.21 1.78
N SER A 234 3.95 8.50 2.63
CA SER A 234 3.75 9.84 3.18
C SER A 234 4.86 10.25 4.14
N GLN A 235 5.33 9.33 4.99
CA GLN A 235 6.46 9.58 5.90
C GLN A 235 7.77 9.81 5.14
N LEU A 236 8.08 8.99 4.14
CA LEU A 236 9.27 9.14 3.30
C LEU A 236 9.22 10.43 2.47
N ALA A 237 8.05 10.82 1.97
CA ALA A 237 7.87 12.06 1.26
C ALA A 237 8.02 13.28 2.16
N ALA A 238 7.46 13.25 3.39
CA ALA A 238 7.64 14.30 4.39
C ALA A 238 9.12 14.48 4.78
N ALA A 239 9.89 13.38 4.80
CA ALA A 239 11.34 13.40 4.99
C ALA A 239 12.11 13.91 3.75
N GLY A 240 11.45 14.07 2.60
CA GLY A 240 12.07 14.48 1.34
C GLY A 240 12.87 13.38 0.65
N THR A 241 12.56 12.12 0.95
CA THR A 241 13.24 10.94 0.39
C THR A 241 12.64 10.53 -0.96
N VAL A 242 11.31 10.59 -1.11
CA VAL A 242 10.57 10.22 -2.31
C VAL A 242 9.44 11.23 -2.58
N LYS A 243 8.80 11.18 -3.75
CA LYS A 243 7.50 11.81 -3.99
C LYS A 243 6.36 10.89 -3.59
N ARG A 244 5.18 11.44 -3.34
CA ARG A 244 3.97 10.68 -3.09
C ARG A 244 3.35 10.19 -4.41
N VAL A 245 4.14 9.45 -5.19
CA VAL A 245 3.72 8.85 -6.46
C VAL A 245 4.23 7.42 -6.48
N PHE A 246 3.35 6.46 -6.70
CA PHE A 246 3.73 5.06 -6.78
C PHE A 246 2.84 4.30 -7.76
N SER A 247 3.28 3.13 -8.17
CA SER A 247 2.54 2.27 -9.09
C SER A 247 2.73 0.81 -8.74
N HIS A 248 1.74 0.00 -9.09
CA HIS A 248 1.86 -1.44 -9.09
C HIS A 248 1.34 -2.03 -10.41
N CYS A 249 1.89 -3.17 -10.78
CA CYS A 249 1.40 -4.04 -11.83
C CYS A 249 1.48 -5.47 -11.28
N LEU A 250 0.33 -6.04 -10.94
CA LEU A 250 0.22 -7.34 -10.29
C LEU A 250 0.08 -8.43 -11.35
N ASP A 251 1.04 -9.37 -11.40
CA ASP A 251 1.00 -10.47 -12.38
C ASP A 251 0.08 -11.58 -11.87
N GLY A 252 -1.15 -11.59 -12.39
CA GLY A 252 -2.16 -12.60 -12.04
C GLY A 252 -1.90 -13.99 -12.65
N VAL A 253 -0.99 -14.09 -13.62
CA VAL A 253 -0.66 -15.35 -14.31
C VAL A 253 0.52 -16.06 -13.66
N SER A 254 1.64 -15.35 -13.53
CA SER A 254 2.90 -15.92 -13.04
C SER A 254 3.16 -15.61 -11.56
N GLY A 255 2.45 -14.65 -11.00
CA GLY A 255 2.68 -14.10 -9.66
C GLY A 255 3.83 -13.09 -9.64
N GLY A 256 3.89 -12.30 -8.56
CA GLY A 256 4.80 -11.16 -8.46
C GLY A 256 4.34 -9.99 -9.31
N GLY A 257 5.25 -9.36 -10.05
CA GLY A 257 4.98 -8.20 -10.90
C GLY A 257 5.88 -7.01 -10.60
N ILE A 258 5.36 -5.79 -10.74
CA ILE A 258 6.11 -4.55 -10.54
C ILE A 258 5.46 -3.75 -9.42
N PHE A 259 6.28 -3.23 -8.49
CA PHE A 259 5.87 -2.20 -7.55
C PHE A 259 6.98 -1.15 -7.47
N SER A 260 6.65 0.11 -7.73
CA SER A 260 7.66 1.18 -7.71
C SER A 260 7.12 2.47 -7.11
N ILE A 261 7.98 3.20 -6.41
CA ILE A 261 7.75 4.60 -6.05
C ILE A 261 8.44 5.47 -7.12
N GLY A 262 7.74 6.46 -7.65
CA GLY A 262 8.21 7.38 -8.67
C GLY A 262 7.20 7.55 -9.81
N GLN A 263 7.44 8.55 -10.66
CA GLN A 263 6.57 8.86 -11.79
C GLN A 263 6.79 7.88 -12.93
N VAL A 264 5.78 7.08 -13.27
CA VAL A 264 5.81 6.26 -14.50
C VAL A 264 5.68 7.19 -15.71
N VAL A 265 6.57 7.01 -16.68
CA VAL A 265 6.58 7.76 -17.94
C VAL A 265 6.26 6.91 -19.16
N GLU A 266 6.51 5.61 -19.07
CA GLU A 266 6.10 4.58 -20.05
C GLU A 266 5.72 3.29 -19.33
N PRO A 267 4.56 2.70 -19.68
CA PRO A 267 3.58 3.17 -20.65
C PRO A 267 2.86 4.43 -20.17
N LYS A 268 2.16 5.12 -21.07
CA LYS A 268 1.27 6.23 -20.68
C LYS A 268 0.05 5.66 -19.96
N VAL A 269 -0.26 6.23 -18.81
CA VAL A 269 -1.40 5.87 -17.99
C VAL A 269 -2.43 7.00 -18.01
N ASN A 270 -3.67 6.69 -18.41
CA ASN A 270 -4.77 7.61 -18.28
C ASN A 270 -5.27 7.62 -16.83
N SER A 271 -5.71 8.77 -16.34
CA SER A 271 -6.10 8.93 -14.94
C SER A 271 -7.43 9.63 -14.76
N THR A 272 -8.02 9.41 -13.59
CA THR A 272 -9.25 10.07 -13.09
C THR A 272 -8.93 10.75 -11.75
N PRO A 273 -9.65 11.84 -11.38
CA PRO A 273 -9.44 12.47 -10.08
C PRO A 273 -9.82 11.55 -8.92
N LEU A 274 -8.99 11.56 -7.87
CA LEU A 274 -9.35 11.01 -6.57
C LEU A 274 -10.39 11.90 -5.88
N LEU A 275 -11.35 11.28 -5.21
CA LEU A 275 -12.34 12.01 -4.42
C LEU A 275 -11.71 12.46 -3.09
N PRO A 276 -11.82 13.74 -2.75
CA PRO A 276 -11.22 14.26 -1.53
C PRO A 276 -11.93 13.76 -0.27
N ASN A 277 -11.18 13.73 0.84
CA ASN A 277 -11.70 13.40 2.17
C ASN A 277 -12.36 12.00 2.23
N ARG A 278 -11.77 11.04 1.55
CA ARG A 278 -12.16 9.62 1.64
C ARG A 278 -11.08 8.85 2.40
N PRO A 279 -11.45 7.81 3.16
CA PRO A 279 -10.48 7.00 3.89
C PRO A 279 -9.65 6.08 3.00
N HIS A 280 -10.11 5.85 1.76
CA HIS A 280 -9.47 4.96 0.79
C HIS A 280 -9.41 5.63 -0.59
N TYR A 281 -8.58 5.12 -1.48
CA TYR A 281 -8.49 5.56 -2.87
C TYR A 281 -9.82 5.39 -3.58
N THR A 282 -10.59 6.44 -3.59
CA THR A 282 -11.97 6.45 -4.10
C THR A 282 -12.06 7.29 -5.36
N VAL A 283 -12.68 6.73 -6.39
CA VAL A 283 -12.90 7.36 -7.69
C VAL A 283 -14.38 7.35 -8.07
N SER A 284 -14.79 8.29 -8.94
CA SER A 284 -16.18 8.39 -9.38
C SER A 284 -16.47 7.38 -10.48
N LEU A 285 -17.38 6.44 -10.19
CA LEU A 285 -17.92 5.48 -11.14
C LEU A 285 -19.04 6.14 -11.93
N LYS A 286 -19.07 5.95 -13.25
CA LYS A 286 -20.10 6.48 -14.14
C LYS A 286 -21.16 5.43 -14.45
N ASP A 287 -20.71 4.30 -15.04
CA ASP A 287 -21.55 3.20 -15.47
C ASP A 287 -20.82 1.87 -15.36
N ILE A 288 -21.55 0.77 -15.37
CA ILE A 288 -21.06 -0.58 -15.55
C ILE A 288 -21.63 -1.12 -16.85
N GLU A 289 -20.79 -1.71 -17.69
CA GLU A 289 -21.18 -2.33 -18.96
C GLU A 289 -20.85 -3.81 -18.95
N VAL A 290 -21.70 -4.61 -19.57
CA VAL A 290 -21.47 -6.05 -19.81
C VAL A 290 -21.53 -6.27 -21.31
N ASP A 291 -20.46 -6.73 -21.94
CA ASP A 291 -20.28 -6.81 -23.41
C ASP A 291 -20.65 -5.47 -24.12
N GLY A 292 -20.29 -4.33 -23.53
CA GLY A 292 -20.56 -3.00 -24.09
C GLY A 292 -22.00 -2.51 -23.91
N GLU A 293 -22.90 -3.28 -23.30
CA GLU A 293 -24.25 -2.86 -22.95
C GLU A 293 -24.27 -2.36 -21.49
N VAL A 294 -24.77 -1.15 -21.28
CA VAL A 294 -24.91 -0.58 -19.94
C VAL A 294 -25.81 -1.48 -19.08
N LEU A 295 -25.31 -1.83 -17.89
CA LEU A 295 -26.06 -2.59 -16.91
C LEU A 295 -27.23 -1.75 -16.40
N ASN A 296 -28.45 -2.24 -16.64
CA ASN A 296 -29.66 -1.52 -16.24
C ASN A 296 -29.88 -1.63 -14.72
N ILE A 297 -29.36 -0.65 -13.99
CA ILE A 297 -29.49 -0.54 -12.54
C ILE A 297 -30.57 0.49 -12.23
N PRO A 298 -31.56 0.19 -11.37
CA PRO A 298 -32.60 1.15 -11.00
C PRO A 298 -32.00 2.47 -10.50
N THR A 299 -32.49 3.60 -11.03
CA THR A 299 -31.99 4.96 -10.72
C THR A 299 -32.05 5.31 -9.23
N SER A 300 -33.02 4.72 -8.51
CA SER A 300 -33.14 4.88 -7.03
C SER A 300 -31.90 4.45 -6.24
N ILE A 301 -31.01 3.63 -6.82
CA ILE A 301 -29.73 3.23 -6.19
C ILE A 301 -28.71 4.36 -6.30
N PHE A 302 -28.81 5.20 -7.32
CA PHE A 302 -27.88 6.31 -7.58
C PHE A 302 -28.30 7.61 -6.87
N GLU A 303 -29.40 7.62 -6.14
CA GLU A 303 -29.87 8.78 -5.37
C GLU A 303 -29.18 8.90 -4.00
N LEU A 304 -28.58 7.82 -3.50
CA LEU A 304 -27.75 7.84 -2.30
C LEU A 304 -26.41 8.52 -2.63
N LYS A 305 -25.95 9.44 -1.80
CA LYS A 305 -24.75 10.27 -2.01
C LYS A 305 -23.44 9.49 -2.24
N SER A 306 -23.40 8.21 -1.83
CA SER A 306 -22.24 7.32 -1.95
C SER A 306 -22.28 6.40 -3.19
N SER A 307 -23.37 6.35 -3.91
CA SER A 307 -23.73 5.26 -4.84
C SER A 307 -23.02 5.25 -6.20
N LYS A 308 -22.11 6.19 -6.47
CA LYS A 308 -21.33 6.24 -7.72
C LYS A 308 -19.84 6.38 -7.45
N THR A 309 -19.35 5.69 -6.45
CA THR A 309 -17.93 5.73 -6.12
C THR A 309 -17.39 4.32 -5.93
N ALA A 310 -16.18 4.08 -6.43
CA ALA A 310 -15.48 2.81 -6.26
C ALA A 310 -14.17 3.01 -5.50
N VAL A 311 -13.90 2.13 -4.57
CA VAL A 311 -12.62 2.00 -3.87
C VAL A 311 -11.73 1.09 -4.70
N ILE A 312 -10.47 1.48 -4.89
CA ILE A 312 -9.44 0.72 -5.59
C ILE A 312 -8.43 0.22 -4.53
N ASP A 313 -8.35 -1.10 -4.35
CA ASP A 313 -7.69 -1.67 -3.20
C ASP A 313 -6.93 -2.97 -3.52
N SER A 314 -5.61 -2.92 -3.51
CA SER A 314 -4.73 -4.09 -3.68
C SER A 314 -4.56 -4.93 -2.41
N GLY A 315 -5.14 -4.54 -1.30
CA GLY A 315 -5.22 -5.33 -0.07
C GLY A 315 -6.42 -6.28 -0.05
N THR A 316 -7.35 -6.13 -0.99
CA THR A 316 -8.54 -6.96 -1.16
C THR A 316 -8.39 -7.87 -2.38
N THR A 317 -8.65 -9.16 -2.24
CA THR A 317 -8.55 -10.13 -3.34
C THR A 317 -9.74 -10.03 -4.29
N LEU A 318 -10.95 -10.00 -3.74
CA LEU A 318 -12.22 -10.12 -4.49
C LEU A 318 -12.79 -8.75 -4.88
N VAL A 319 -13.94 -8.77 -5.56
CA VAL A 319 -14.71 -7.56 -5.86
C VAL A 319 -16.03 -7.61 -5.12
N TYR A 320 -16.33 -6.53 -4.38
CA TYR A 320 -17.58 -6.39 -3.64
C TYR A 320 -18.46 -5.32 -4.28
N LEU A 321 -19.72 -5.65 -4.47
CA LEU A 321 -20.69 -4.79 -5.14
C LEU A 321 -21.95 -4.60 -4.26
N PRO A 322 -22.61 -3.43 -4.33
CA PRO A 322 -23.93 -3.27 -3.72
C PRO A 322 -24.89 -4.36 -4.17
N SER A 323 -25.71 -4.89 -3.25
CA SER A 323 -26.59 -6.05 -3.46
C SER A 323 -27.40 -6.00 -4.77
N LYS A 324 -27.99 -4.84 -5.09
CA LYS A 324 -28.79 -4.68 -6.31
C LYS A 324 -27.94 -4.70 -7.59
N VAL A 325 -26.70 -4.19 -7.50
CA VAL A 325 -25.74 -4.21 -8.62
C VAL A 325 -25.23 -5.61 -8.84
N TYR A 326 -24.84 -6.29 -7.75
CA TYR A 326 -24.42 -7.68 -7.76
C TYR A 326 -25.49 -8.56 -8.44
N ASN A 327 -26.72 -8.50 -7.98
CA ASN A 327 -27.80 -9.30 -8.54
C ASN A 327 -28.09 -9.00 -10.03
N ALA A 328 -28.03 -7.72 -10.43
CA ALA A 328 -28.20 -7.35 -11.83
C ALA A 328 -27.04 -7.87 -12.70
N LEU A 329 -25.82 -7.77 -12.21
CA LEU A 329 -24.61 -8.27 -12.87
C LEU A 329 -24.66 -9.78 -13.00
N MET A 330 -24.90 -10.51 -11.92
CA MET A 330 -24.98 -11.98 -11.92
C MET A 330 -26.04 -12.49 -12.89
N ASN A 331 -27.23 -11.90 -12.89
CA ASN A 331 -28.27 -12.26 -13.86
C ASN A 331 -27.83 -12.04 -15.32
N LYS A 332 -27.09 -10.95 -15.60
CA LYS A 332 -26.60 -10.66 -16.95
C LYS A 332 -25.46 -11.61 -17.35
N LEU A 333 -24.58 -11.99 -16.44
CA LEU A 333 -23.49 -12.96 -16.67
C LEU A 333 -24.06 -14.34 -16.98
N MET A 334 -24.93 -14.84 -16.10
CA MET A 334 -25.50 -16.18 -16.22
C MET A 334 -26.48 -16.33 -17.38
N ALA A 335 -27.07 -15.23 -17.86
CA ALA A 335 -27.93 -15.24 -19.07
C ALA A 335 -27.17 -15.66 -20.32
N LYS A 336 -25.83 -15.59 -20.36
CA LYS A 336 -25.02 -16.10 -21.48
C LYS A 336 -24.90 -17.63 -21.47
N GLN A 337 -25.09 -18.25 -20.33
CA GLN A 337 -24.94 -19.68 -20.11
C GLN A 337 -26.17 -20.26 -19.36
N PRO A 338 -27.40 -20.16 -19.94
CA PRO A 338 -28.63 -20.48 -19.22
C PRO A 338 -28.78 -21.95 -18.82
N GLN A 339 -27.94 -22.82 -19.39
CA GLN A 339 -27.91 -24.26 -19.10
C GLN A 339 -27.03 -24.62 -17.92
N LEU A 340 -26.16 -23.71 -17.45
CA LEU A 340 -25.29 -23.98 -16.31
C LEU A 340 -26.10 -24.05 -15.01
N GLN A 341 -25.79 -25.05 -14.22
CA GLN A 341 -26.28 -25.17 -12.86
C GLN A 341 -25.22 -24.67 -11.91
N THR A 342 -25.59 -23.71 -11.08
CA THR A 342 -24.72 -23.19 -10.05
C THR A 342 -24.85 -23.98 -8.76
N HIS A 343 -23.78 -23.99 -7.99
CA HIS A 343 -23.73 -24.51 -6.62
C HIS A 343 -22.91 -23.56 -5.74
N HIS A 344 -23.07 -23.64 -4.43
CA HIS A 344 -22.31 -22.80 -3.51
C HIS A 344 -21.11 -23.57 -2.96
N HIS A 345 -19.95 -22.91 -2.91
CA HIS A 345 -18.76 -23.36 -2.23
C HIS A 345 -18.51 -22.46 -0.99
N GLU A 346 -18.22 -23.05 0.16
CA GLU A 346 -18.00 -22.34 1.43
C GLU A 346 -19.10 -21.30 1.75
N GLU A 347 -20.36 -21.62 1.40
CA GLU A 347 -21.55 -20.81 1.62
C GLU A 347 -21.58 -19.43 0.93
N SER A 348 -20.47 -18.95 0.38
CA SER A 348 -20.32 -17.59 -0.15
C SER A 348 -20.01 -17.49 -1.64
N PHE A 349 -19.37 -18.51 -2.23
CA PHE A 349 -19.00 -18.46 -3.65
C PHE A 349 -20.03 -19.16 -4.51
N GLU A 350 -20.48 -18.48 -5.56
CA GLU A 350 -21.28 -19.11 -6.61
C GLU A 350 -20.36 -19.74 -7.64
N CYS A 351 -20.46 -21.07 -7.79
CA CYS A 351 -19.58 -21.89 -8.62
C CYS A 351 -20.39 -22.70 -9.63
N PHE A 352 -19.73 -23.20 -10.68
CA PHE A 352 -20.34 -24.00 -11.75
C PHE A 352 -19.28 -24.83 -12.46
N THR A 353 -19.70 -25.96 -13.06
CA THR A 353 -18.83 -26.78 -13.89
C THR A 353 -18.83 -26.25 -15.33
N TYR A 354 -17.64 -25.94 -15.89
CA TYR A 354 -17.48 -25.46 -17.26
C TYR A 354 -16.17 -25.96 -17.88
N SER A 355 -16.26 -26.74 -18.94
CA SER A 355 -15.11 -27.36 -19.65
C SER A 355 -14.59 -26.52 -20.83
N GLY A 356 -15.27 -25.42 -21.18
CA GLY A 356 -14.85 -24.54 -22.26
C GLY A 356 -13.82 -23.49 -21.80
N ASN A 357 -13.36 -22.67 -22.77
CA ASN A 357 -12.60 -21.48 -22.43
C ASN A 357 -13.55 -20.42 -21.86
N VAL A 358 -13.28 -19.95 -20.64
CA VAL A 358 -14.14 -18.96 -19.95
C VAL A 358 -14.23 -17.65 -20.71
N ASP A 359 -13.17 -17.21 -21.39
CA ASP A 359 -13.15 -15.97 -22.17
C ASP A 359 -14.07 -16.02 -23.40
N ASP A 360 -14.35 -17.23 -23.93
CA ASP A 360 -15.30 -17.42 -25.02
C ASP A 360 -16.74 -17.59 -24.50
N GLY A 361 -16.89 -18.06 -23.26
CA GLY A 361 -18.18 -18.43 -22.68
C GLY A 361 -18.88 -17.33 -21.89
N PHE A 362 -18.14 -16.39 -21.36
CA PHE A 362 -18.65 -15.35 -20.48
C PHE A 362 -18.31 -13.95 -20.97
N PRO A 363 -19.09 -12.90 -20.56
CA PRO A 363 -18.90 -11.56 -21.08
C PRO A 363 -17.84 -10.78 -20.31
N ALA A 364 -17.16 -9.84 -20.98
CA ALA A 364 -16.34 -8.85 -20.30
C ALA A 364 -17.21 -7.84 -19.54
N VAL A 365 -16.75 -7.43 -18.34
CA VAL A 365 -17.38 -6.40 -17.50
C VAL A 365 -16.51 -5.17 -17.48
N SER A 366 -17.06 -4.02 -17.84
CA SER A 366 -16.34 -2.75 -17.89
C SER A 366 -16.93 -1.76 -16.89
N PHE A 367 -16.10 -1.30 -15.96
CA PHE A 367 -16.41 -0.20 -15.06
C PHE A 367 -15.94 1.10 -15.72
N LYS A 368 -16.89 2.02 -15.96
CA LYS A 368 -16.62 3.32 -16.59
C LYS A 368 -16.47 4.40 -15.52
N PHE A 369 -15.42 5.19 -15.60
CA PHE A 369 -15.13 6.25 -14.66
C PHE A 369 -15.15 7.64 -15.32
N ILE A 370 -15.15 8.69 -14.51
CA ILE A 370 -15.00 10.06 -15.00
C ILE A 370 -13.65 10.20 -15.70
N GLY A 371 -13.59 11.03 -16.75
CA GLY A 371 -12.39 11.23 -17.56
C GLY A 371 -12.16 10.17 -18.65
N ASN A 372 -13.21 9.41 -19.00
CA ASN A 372 -13.18 8.33 -20.00
C ASN A 372 -12.22 7.17 -19.64
N LEU A 373 -11.94 7.00 -18.37
CA LEU A 373 -11.16 5.88 -17.89
C LEU A 373 -12.07 4.64 -17.74
N THR A 374 -11.60 3.50 -18.19
CA THR A 374 -12.32 2.22 -18.11
C THR A 374 -11.45 1.19 -17.44
N LEU A 375 -12.02 0.42 -16.51
CA LEU A 375 -11.45 -0.80 -15.98
C LEU A 375 -12.25 -1.97 -16.53
N THR A 376 -11.63 -2.78 -17.37
CA THR A 376 -12.27 -3.97 -17.94
C THR A 376 -11.79 -5.20 -17.21
N ALA A 377 -12.74 -5.97 -16.70
CA ALA A 377 -12.53 -7.31 -16.16
C ALA A 377 -12.95 -8.32 -17.22
N TYR A 378 -12.00 -9.12 -17.69
CA TYR A 378 -12.26 -10.22 -18.58
C TYR A 378 -12.70 -11.45 -17.77
N PRO A 379 -13.31 -12.48 -18.40
CA PRO A 379 -13.74 -13.67 -17.66
C PRO A 379 -12.61 -14.31 -16.84
N HIS A 380 -11.40 -14.40 -17.37
CA HIS A 380 -10.23 -14.90 -16.64
C HIS A 380 -9.77 -14.02 -15.47
N ASP A 381 -10.22 -12.74 -15.38
CA ASP A 381 -9.95 -11.88 -14.23
C ASP A 381 -10.92 -12.16 -13.08
N TYR A 382 -12.20 -12.47 -13.37
CA TYR A 382 -13.22 -12.60 -12.33
C TYR A 382 -13.74 -14.04 -12.12
N LEU A 383 -13.34 -15.00 -12.97
CA LEU A 383 -13.59 -16.43 -12.78
C LEU A 383 -12.29 -17.10 -12.36
N PHE A 384 -12.30 -17.76 -11.23
CA PHE A 384 -11.16 -18.53 -10.77
C PHE A 384 -11.49 -20.01 -10.66
N LYS A 385 -10.49 -20.84 -10.98
CA LYS A 385 -10.64 -22.28 -10.97
C LYS A 385 -10.44 -22.84 -9.58
N LEU A 386 -11.41 -23.57 -9.06
CA LEU A 386 -11.32 -24.23 -7.77
C LEU A 386 -10.57 -25.58 -7.93
N HIS A 387 -11.06 -26.45 -8.83
CA HIS A 387 -10.43 -27.72 -9.20
C HIS A 387 -11.04 -28.22 -10.51
N ASP A 388 -10.31 -29.04 -11.25
CA ASP A 388 -10.72 -29.59 -12.54
C ASP A 388 -11.43 -28.57 -13.45
N ASP A 389 -12.70 -28.77 -13.75
CA ASP A 389 -13.55 -27.87 -14.52
C ASP A 389 -14.53 -27.08 -13.65
N ASP A 390 -14.30 -27.02 -12.35
CA ASP A 390 -15.13 -26.27 -11.41
C ASP A 390 -14.59 -24.84 -11.23
N TRP A 391 -15.44 -23.88 -11.56
CA TRP A 391 -15.12 -22.45 -11.58
C TRP A 391 -16.01 -21.69 -10.62
N CYS A 392 -15.43 -20.73 -9.90
CA CYS A 392 -16.16 -19.85 -9.00
C CYS A 392 -16.07 -18.40 -9.46
N ILE A 393 -17.08 -17.62 -9.09
CA ILE A 393 -17.19 -16.21 -9.44
C ILE A 393 -16.61 -15.36 -8.31
N GLY A 394 -15.67 -14.48 -8.65
CA GLY A 394 -15.00 -13.59 -7.70
C GLY A 394 -15.78 -12.30 -7.36
N TRP A 395 -16.98 -12.13 -7.92
CA TRP A 395 -17.90 -11.08 -7.50
C TRP A 395 -18.58 -11.47 -6.19
N GLN A 396 -18.68 -10.52 -5.25
CA GLN A 396 -19.31 -10.74 -3.95
C GLN A 396 -20.34 -9.66 -3.66
N GLU A 397 -21.34 -10.00 -2.89
CA GLU A 397 -22.41 -9.10 -2.47
C GLU A 397 -22.01 -8.36 -1.19
N GLY A 398 -22.19 -7.06 -1.16
CA GLY A 398 -22.52 -6.30 0.02
C GLY A 398 -21.49 -6.07 1.11
N MET A 399 -20.27 -5.61 0.79
CA MET A 399 -19.44 -4.99 1.84
C MET A 399 -20.00 -3.61 2.21
N LYS A 400 -20.20 -3.34 3.51
CA LYS A 400 -20.69 -2.05 4.02
C LYS A 400 -19.54 -1.20 4.56
N GLY A 401 -19.50 0.07 4.16
CA GLY A 401 -18.62 1.05 4.75
C GLY A 401 -19.01 1.42 6.19
N LYS A 402 -18.18 2.22 6.86
CA LYS A 402 -18.42 2.69 8.24
C LYS A 402 -19.75 3.43 8.41
N ASP A 403 -20.24 4.07 7.36
CA ASP A 403 -21.53 4.81 7.35
C ASP A 403 -22.74 3.91 7.06
N GLY A 404 -22.52 2.59 6.89
CA GLY A 404 -23.56 1.61 6.58
C GLY A 404 -23.93 1.55 5.08
N ASP A 405 -23.32 2.38 4.24
CA ASP A 405 -23.50 2.36 2.79
C ASP A 405 -22.77 1.16 2.18
N GLU A 406 -23.39 0.53 1.18
CA GLU A 406 -22.75 -0.54 0.42
C GLU A 406 -21.68 0.05 -0.52
N LEU A 407 -20.50 -0.60 -0.55
CA LEU A 407 -19.36 -0.14 -1.31
C LEU A 407 -19.21 -0.88 -2.64
N TYR A 408 -18.68 -0.18 -3.65
CA TYR A 408 -17.98 -0.81 -4.75
C TYR A 408 -16.52 -0.90 -4.37
N LEU A 409 -16.02 -2.10 -4.15
CA LEU A 409 -14.62 -2.35 -3.79
C LEU A 409 -14.01 -3.23 -4.86
N LEU A 410 -13.02 -2.71 -5.57
CA LEU A 410 -12.36 -3.36 -6.69
C LEU A 410 -10.98 -3.83 -6.22
N GLY A 411 -10.85 -5.15 -6.04
CA GLY A 411 -9.65 -5.79 -5.55
C GLY A 411 -8.75 -6.40 -6.63
N ASP A 412 -7.80 -7.21 -6.20
CA ASP A 412 -6.71 -7.75 -7.04
C ASP A 412 -7.20 -8.53 -8.26
N LEU A 413 -8.33 -9.24 -8.17
CA LEU A 413 -8.88 -9.97 -9.31
C LEU A 413 -9.05 -9.09 -10.55
N VAL A 414 -9.51 -7.84 -10.38
CA VAL A 414 -9.73 -6.92 -11.49
C VAL A 414 -8.60 -5.91 -11.66
N LEU A 415 -7.71 -5.78 -10.69
CA LEU A 415 -6.52 -4.93 -10.77
C LEU A 415 -5.31 -5.66 -11.35
N SER A 416 -5.29 -7.00 -11.33
CA SER A 416 -4.23 -7.80 -11.93
C SER A 416 -4.10 -7.56 -13.43
N ASN A 417 -2.89 -7.72 -13.96
CA ASN A 417 -2.53 -7.48 -15.36
C ASN A 417 -2.86 -6.07 -15.85
N LYS A 418 -2.82 -5.12 -14.93
CA LYS A 418 -2.98 -3.67 -15.18
C LYS A 418 -1.92 -2.90 -14.42
N LEU A 419 -1.29 -1.95 -15.10
CA LEU A 419 -0.42 -0.98 -14.44
C LEU A 419 -1.30 0.10 -13.83
N VAL A 420 -1.34 0.16 -12.50
CA VAL A 420 -2.10 1.13 -11.72
C VAL A 420 -1.16 2.18 -11.14
N LEU A 421 -1.43 3.45 -11.38
CA LEU A 421 -0.62 4.60 -10.97
C LEU A 421 -1.39 5.47 -9.97
N TYR A 422 -0.83 5.67 -8.79
CA TYR A 422 -1.31 6.54 -7.73
C TYR A 422 -0.44 7.81 -7.70
N ASP A 423 -0.96 8.93 -8.19
CA ASP A 423 -0.28 10.23 -8.16
C ASP A 423 -0.94 11.13 -7.09
N LEU A 424 -0.47 11.03 -5.85
CA LEU A 424 -1.03 11.77 -4.72
C LEU A 424 -0.61 13.25 -4.74
N GLU A 425 0.41 13.60 -5.52
CA GLU A 425 0.79 15.00 -5.76
C GLU A 425 -0.25 15.71 -6.62
N LYS A 426 -0.78 15.02 -7.64
CA LYS A 426 -1.84 15.51 -8.52
C LYS A 426 -3.24 15.11 -8.06
N LYS A 427 -3.34 14.25 -7.04
CA LYS A 427 -4.60 13.66 -6.56
C LYS A 427 -5.35 12.94 -7.68
N THR A 428 -4.65 12.09 -8.40
CA THR A 428 -5.20 11.28 -9.48
C THR A 428 -4.82 9.82 -9.32
N LEU A 429 -5.71 8.96 -9.79
CA LEU A 429 -5.51 7.52 -9.91
C LEU A 429 -5.74 7.12 -11.36
N GLY A 430 -4.90 6.25 -11.89
CA GLY A 430 -5.04 5.81 -13.27
C GLY A 430 -4.57 4.40 -13.49
N TRP A 431 -4.93 3.82 -14.63
CA TRP A 431 -4.47 2.49 -15.03
C TRP A 431 -4.49 2.32 -16.53
N THR A 432 -3.75 1.30 -16.96
CA THR A 432 -3.76 0.79 -18.34
C THR A 432 -3.57 -0.72 -18.32
N GLN A 433 -4.18 -1.42 -19.27
CA GLN A 433 -3.91 -2.84 -19.46
C GLN A 433 -2.43 -3.03 -19.77
N TYR A 434 -1.77 -3.94 -19.09
CA TYR A 434 -0.33 -4.11 -19.21
C TYR A 434 0.09 -5.55 -18.91
N ASP A 435 1.13 -5.99 -19.57
CA ASP A 435 1.82 -7.26 -19.25
C ASP A 435 2.75 -7.01 -18.05
N CYS A 436 2.32 -7.45 -16.86
CA CYS A 436 3.03 -7.21 -15.60
C CYS A 436 4.33 -8.04 -15.46
N SER A 437 4.66 -8.89 -16.42
CA SER A 437 5.98 -9.52 -16.56
C SER A 437 6.98 -8.67 -17.36
N SER A 438 6.51 -7.60 -17.99
CA SER A 438 7.31 -6.65 -18.78
C SER A 438 7.98 -5.59 -17.91
N ASN A 439 8.66 -4.63 -18.55
CA ASN A 439 9.33 -3.52 -17.87
C ASN A 439 8.54 -2.22 -18.02
N ILE A 440 8.58 -1.36 -17.00
CA ILE A 440 8.10 0.03 -17.08
C ILE A 440 9.26 1.02 -17.07
N LYS A 441 9.01 2.27 -17.46
CA LYS A 441 9.98 3.35 -17.29
C LYS A 441 9.53 4.33 -16.22
N VAL A 442 10.39 4.55 -15.25
CA VAL A 442 10.16 5.42 -14.10
C VAL A 442 11.14 6.58 -14.12
N LYS A 443 10.66 7.78 -13.87
CA LYS A 443 11.48 8.97 -13.72
C LYS A 443 12.04 9.03 -12.29
N ASP A 444 13.35 9.13 -12.18
CA ASP A 444 14.03 9.49 -10.93
C ASP A 444 14.09 11.02 -10.84
N ASP A 445 13.36 11.56 -9.89
CA ASP A 445 13.24 13.03 -9.74
C ASP A 445 14.52 13.68 -9.18
N SER A 446 15.43 12.89 -8.60
CA SER A 446 16.72 13.40 -8.11
C SER A 446 17.69 13.72 -9.23
N SER A 447 17.72 12.89 -10.25
CA SER A 447 18.63 13.00 -11.41
C SER A 447 17.94 13.48 -12.68
N GLU A 448 16.60 13.61 -12.69
CA GLU A 448 15.77 13.87 -13.87
C GLU A 448 15.85 12.75 -14.94
N ASN A 449 16.59 11.68 -14.68
CA ASN A 449 16.76 10.57 -15.60
C ASN A 449 15.54 9.64 -15.58
N VAL A 450 15.37 8.93 -16.68
CA VAL A 450 14.35 7.89 -16.84
C VAL A 450 15.06 6.55 -16.89
N TYR A 451 14.63 5.63 -16.04
CA TYR A 451 15.22 4.30 -15.93
C TYR A 451 14.16 3.21 -16.10
N THR A 452 14.60 2.07 -16.57
CA THR A 452 13.79 0.86 -16.71
C THR A 452 13.70 0.15 -15.36
N VAL A 453 12.48 -0.20 -14.95
CA VAL A 453 12.17 -1.05 -13.79
C VAL A 453 11.49 -2.31 -14.29
N GLY A 454 12.02 -3.46 -13.90
CA GLY A 454 11.54 -4.76 -14.33
C GLY A 454 10.54 -5.37 -13.38
N ALA A 455 9.87 -6.43 -13.84
CA ALA A 455 9.04 -7.27 -12.98
C ALA A 455 9.92 -8.14 -12.08
N HIS A 456 9.42 -8.40 -10.88
CA HIS A 456 10.03 -9.29 -9.90
C HIS A 456 9.09 -10.43 -9.54
N LYS A 457 9.69 -11.57 -9.19
CA LYS A 457 8.97 -12.71 -8.62
C LYS A 457 9.81 -13.25 -7.47
N ILE A 458 9.40 -12.94 -6.25
CA ILE A 458 9.95 -13.60 -5.08
C ILE A 458 9.46 -15.05 -5.13
N SER A 459 10.34 -15.97 -5.50
CA SER A 459 10.05 -17.41 -5.44
C SER A 459 10.27 -17.92 -4.02
N SER A 460 9.47 -18.91 -3.61
CA SER A 460 9.77 -19.76 -2.46
C SER A 460 11.24 -20.15 -2.52
N ALA A 461 11.97 -20.02 -1.42
CA ALA A 461 13.37 -20.43 -1.37
C ALA A 461 13.46 -21.89 -1.81
N SER A 462 13.87 -22.11 -3.05
CA SER A 462 14.37 -23.41 -3.47
C SER A 462 15.61 -23.65 -2.62
N THR A 463 15.52 -24.52 -1.62
CA THR A 463 16.66 -25.16 -1.01
C THR A 463 17.39 -25.90 -2.11
N THR A 464 18.24 -25.20 -2.84
CA THR A 464 19.28 -25.84 -3.65
C THR A 464 20.18 -26.53 -2.65
N THR A 465 19.87 -27.78 -2.35
CA THR A 465 20.80 -28.71 -1.78
C THR A 465 21.96 -28.78 -2.77
N PHE A 466 23.01 -28.03 -2.49
CA PHE A 466 24.30 -28.22 -3.09
C PHE A 466 24.76 -29.63 -2.68
N THR A 467 24.39 -30.63 -3.48
CA THR A 467 25.01 -31.93 -3.46
C THR A 467 26.46 -31.68 -3.93
N LEU A 468 27.34 -31.48 -2.97
CA LEU A 468 28.79 -31.58 -3.16
C LEU A 468 29.06 -33.01 -3.67
N PHE A 469 29.10 -33.16 -5.00
CA PHE A 469 29.73 -34.32 -5.59
C PHE A 469 31.21 -34.27 -5.23
N PHE A 470 31.55 -34.92 -4.11
CA PHE A 470 32.92 -35.35 -3.84
C PHE A 470 33.23 -36.41 -4.91
N SER A 471 33.84 -36.00 -6.02
CA SER A 471 34.55 -36.90 -6.91
C SER A 471 35.74 -37.45 -6.16
N LEU A 472 35.59 -38.64 -5.62
CA LEU A 472 36.68 -39.48 -5.18
C LEU A 472 37.53 -39.76 -6.40
N ILE A 473 38.64 -39.02 -6.57
CA ILE A 473 39.73 -39.38 -7.45
C ILE A 473 40.49 -40.47 -6.72
N PRO A 474 40.54 -41.71 -7.25
CA PRO A 474 41.43 -42.75 -6.64
C PRO A 474 42.87 -42.38 -6.93
N PHE A 475 43.63 -42.07 -5.92
CA PHE A 475 45.09 -42.03 -5.96
C PHE A 475 45.58 -43.49 -6.15
N LEU A 476 45.89 -43.85 -7.37
CA LEU A 476 46.69 -45.00 -7.67
C LEU A 476 48.16 -44.65 -7.38
N CYS A 477 48.64 -45.01 -6.20
CA CYS A 477 50.09 -45.12 -5.95
C CYS A 477 50.64 -46.31 -6.71
N TYR A 478 51.35 -46.07 -7.80
CA TYR A 478 52.25 -47.02 -8.38
C TYR A 478 53.50 -47.05 -7.54
N PHE A 479 53.72 -48.14 -6.83
CA PHE A 479 55.05 -48.56 -6.36
C PHE A 479 55.74 -49.33 -7.48
N PHE A 480 56.85 -48.84 -7.97
CA PHE A 480 57.89 -49.62 -8.63
C PHE A 480 59.20 -49.47 -7.86
N ASN A 481 59.68 -50.63 -7.42
CA ASN A 481 61.03 -51.02 -6.98
C ASN A 481 61.83 -50.08 -6.07
#